data_fe21e263ff223588c8ed34709a7605b1
#
_entry.id   fe21e263ff223588c8ed34709a7605b1
#
_cell.length_a   1.000
_cell.length_b   1.000
_cell.length_c   1.000
_cell.angle_alpha   90.00
_cell.angle_beta   90.00
_cell.angle_gamma   90.00
#
_symmetry.space_group_name_H-M   'P 1'
#
loop_
_entity.id
_entity.type
_entity.pdbx_description
1 polymer ?
#
loop_
_entity_poly.entity_id
_entity_poly.type
_entity_poly.pdbx_seq_one_letter_code
_entity_poly.pdbx_strand_id
1 'polypeptide(L)'
;MKSLLIVLIFLTLLIVGCGDTVSTQLNAESNKERADQLQDQNDELKRKITEQETIIKNLKRDVVTWQNREAYLQCRIEYRNDYVDFGGEKKEGADEKLAECQAINID
;
A
#
# COMPACT_ATOMS: atom_id res chain seq x y z
N MET A 1 46.72 54.82 -20.94
CA MET A 1 46.48 53.43 -21.30
C MET A 1 46.18 52.57 -20.10
N LYS A 2 46.86 52.62 -18.99
CA LYS A 2 46.59 51.82 -17.80
C LYS A 2 45.22 52.07 -17.16
N SER A 3 44.74 53.32 -17.17
CA SER A 3 43.39 53.65 -16.66
C SER A 3 42.26 53.06 -17.49
N LEU A 4 42.44 53.02 -18.79
CA LEU A 4 41.44 52.55 -19.76
C LEU A 4 41.22 51.00 -19.59
N LEU A 5 42.29 50.28 -19.31
CA LEU A 5 42.29 48.84 -19.10
C LEU A 5 41.57 48.46 -17.81
N ILE A 6 41.75 49.26 -16.76
CA ILE A 6 41.07 49.05 -15.47
C ILE A 6 39.54 49.27 -15.61
N VAL A 7 39.11 50.29 -16.35
CA VAL A 7 37.69 50.56 -16.61
C VAL A 7 37.06 49.44 -17.42
N LEU A 8 37.77 48.86 -18.37
CA LEU A 8 37.30 47.79 -19.21
C LEU A 8 37.12 46.49 -18.40
N ILE A 9 38.03 46.22 -17.46
CA ILE A 9 37.91 45.07 -16.54
C ILE A 9 36.73 45.23 -15.59
N PHE A 10 36.50 46.46 -15.06
CA PHE A 10 35.33 46.72 -14.23
C PHE A 10 34.01 46.58 -14.97
N LEU A 11 33.96 46.99 -16.23
CA LEU A 11 32.76 46.87 -17.07
C LEU A 11 32.42 45.40 -17.37
N THR A 12 33.43 44.57 -17.64
CA THR A 12 33.21 43.13 -17.86
C THR A 12 32.76 42.39 -16.59
N LEU A 13 33.25 42.76 -15.42
CA LEU A 13 32.82 42.21 -14.14
C LEU A 13 31.35 42.57 -13.82
N LEU A 14 30.87 43.74 -14.17
CA LEU A 14 29.48 44.15 -13.99
C LEU A 14 28.52 43.40 -14.90
N ILE A 15 28.91 43.04 -16.11
CA ILE A 15 28.07 42.28 -17.05
C ILE A 15 27.95 40.82 -16.62
N VAL A 16 28.99 40.20 -16.11
CA VAL A 16 28.98 38.85 -15.61
C VAL A 16 28.12 38.72 -14.33
N GLY A 17 28.15 39.72 -13.46
CA GLY A 17 27.34 39.73 -12.23
C GLY A 17 25.83 39.83 -12.48
N CYS A 18 25.37 40.47 -13.55
CA CYS A 18 23.94 40.57 -13.88
C CYS A 18 23.40 39.24 -14.47
N GLY A 19 24.21 38.46 -15.15
CA GLY A 19 23.83 37.15 -15.71
C GLY A 19 23.52 36.10 -14.65
N ASP A 20 24.29 36.06 -13.58
CA ASP A 20 24.11 35.10 -12.50
C ASP A 20 22.81 35.30 -11.72
N THR A 21 22.35 36.52 -11.51
CA THR A 21 21.11 36.82 -10.78
C THR A 21 19.87 36.33 -11.52
N VAL A 22 19.80 36.50 -12.83
CA VAL A 22 18.67 36.03 -13.67
C VAL A 22 18.65 34.51 -13.74
N SER A 23 19.80 33.86 -13.89
CA SER A 23 19.94 32.40 -13.88
C SER A 23 19.49 31.77 -12.56
N THR A 24 19.79 32.39 -11.43
CA THR A 24 19.38 31.91 -10.08
C THR A 24 17.87 32.03 -9.88
N GLN A 25 17.22 33.07 -10.35
CA GLN A 25 15.76 33.23 -10.27
C GLN A 25 15.02 32.21 -11.13
N LEU A 26 15.45 31.95 -12.34
CA LEU A 26 14.88 30.92 -13.23
C LEU A 26 15.01 29.52 -12.61
N ASN A 27 16.14 29.19 -12.01
CA ASN A 27 16.36 27.95 -11.33
C ASN A 27 15.48 27.78 -10.07
N ALA A 28 15.27 28.87 -9.31
CA ALA A 28 14.40 28.86 -8.14
C ALA A 28 12.94 28.60 -8.52
N GLU A 29 12.44 29.20 -9.58
CA GLU A 29 11.08 29.03 -10.08
C GLU A 29 10.86 27.62 -10.64
N SER A 30 11.80 27.08 -11.41
CA SER A 30 11.79 25.71 -11.91
C SER A 30 11.86 24.68 -10.76
N ASN A 31 12.64 24.93 -9.74
CA ASN A 31 12.73 24.08 -8.56
C ASN A 31 11.44 24.07 -7.74
N LYS A 32 10.76 25.21 -7.63
CA LYS A 32 9.46 25.31 -6.97
C LYS A 32 8.40 24.48 -7.71
N GLU A 33 8.30 24.63 -9.00
CA GLU A 33 7.37 23.87 -9.83
C GLU A 33 7.62 22.37 -9.73
N ARG A 34 8.89 21.94 -9.74
CA ARG A 34 9.26 20.55 -9.54
C ARG A 34 8.93 20.05 -8.14
N ALA A 35 9.10 20.88 -7.11
CA ALA A 35 8.71 20.55 -5.74
C ALA A 35 7.20 20.38 -5.60
N ASP A 36 6.39 21.23 -6.23
CA ASP A 36 4.94 21.11 -6.23
C ASP A 36 4.49 19.83 -6.96
N GLN A 37 5.09 19.50 -8.10
CA GLN A 37 4.81 18.23 -8.81
C GLN A 37 5.17 17.00 -7.99
N LEU A 38 6.29 17.03 -7.28
CA LEU A 38 6.69 15.94 -6.37
C LEU A 38 5.74 15.80 -5.18
N GLN A 39 5.24 16.91 -4.68
CA GLN A 39 4.24 16.89 -3.61
C GLN A 39 2.94 16.23 -4.08
N ASP A 40 2.43 16.62 -5.24
CA ASP A 40 1.22 16.03 -5.83
C ASP A 40 1.39 14.52 -6.06
N GLN A 41 2.54 14.10 -6.59
CA GLN A 41 2.85 12.70 -6.79
C GLN A 41 2.92 11.93 -5.46
N ASN A 42 3.48 12.54 -4.42
CA ASN A 42 3.54 11.96 -3.08
C ASN A 42 2.15 11.75 -2.48
N ASP A 43 1.28 12.74 -2.62
CA ASP A 43 -0.09 12.67 -2.11
C ASP A 43 -0.91 11.62 -2.87
N GLU A 44 -0.73 11.51 -4.18
CA GLU A 44 -1.35 10.44 -4.98
C GLU A 44 -0.84 9.05 -4.59
N LEU A 45 0.46 8.89 -4.35
CA LEU A 45 1.04 7.64 -3.87
C LEU A 45 0.51 7.25 -2.49
N LYS A 46 0.40 8.19 -1.57
CA LYS A 46 -0.21 7.94 -0.24
C LYS A 46 -1.64 7.46 -0.36
N ARG A 47 -2.43 8.08 -1.22
CA ARG A 47 -3.80 7.65 -1.48
C ARG A 47 -3.86 6.21 -1.99
N LYS A 48 -3.01 5.85 -2.96
CA LYS A 48 -2.93 4.49 -3.50
C LYS A 48 -2.50 3.47 -2.44
N ILE A 49 -1.55 3.83 -1.58
CA ILE A 49 -1.12 2.98 -0.47
C ILE A 49 -2.30 2.70 0.46
N THR A 50 -3.06 3.71 0.86
CA THR A 50 -4.24 3.55 1.73
C THR A 50 -5.31 2.65 1.10
N GLU A 51 -5.56 2.80 -0.20
CA GLU A 51 -6.48 1.94 -0.95
C GLU A 51 -6.00 0.48 -0.95
N GLN A 52 -4.71 0.25 -1.22
CA GLN A 52 -4.13 -1.09 -1.21
C GLN A 52 -4.15 -1.74 0.17
N GLU A 53 -3.88 -0.98 1.23
CA GLU A 53 -3.98 -1.47 2.61
C GLU A 53 -5.40 -1.92 2.95
N THR A 54 -6.40 -1.18 2.48
CA THR A 54 -7.82 -1.55 2.65
C THR A 54 -8.14 -2.84 1.91
N ILE A 55 -7.67 -3.00 0.68
CA ILE A 55 -7.85 -4.22 -0.12
C ILE A 55 -7.18 -5.40 0.58
N ILE A 56 -5.94 -5.25 1.03
CA ILE A 56 -5.21 -6.29 1.76
C ILE A 56 -5.95 -6.72 3.03
N LYS A 57 -6.48 -5.77 3.79
CA LYS A 57 -7.27 -6.06 5.00
C LYS A 57 -8.53 -6.87 4.68
N ASN A 58 -9.24 -6.50 3.62
CA ASN A 58 -10.43 -7.24 3.18
C ASN A 58 -10.08 -8.65 2.70
N LEU A 59 -9.04 -8.79 1.87
CA LEU A 59 -8.57 -10.10 1.40
C LEU A 59 -8.13 -11.00 2.56
N LYS A 60 -7.44 -10.48 3.55
CA LYS A 60 -7.07 -11.26 4.76
C LYS A 60 -8.30 -11.79 5.50
N ARG A 61 -9.34 -10.96 5.64
CA ARG A 61 -10.59 -11.38 6.26
C ARG A 61 -11.26 -12.48 5.43
N ASP A 62 -11.31 -12.31 4.12
CA ASP A 62 -11.92 -13.29 3.22
C ASP A 62 -11.18 -14.62 3.25
N VAL A 63 -9.84 -14.61 3.29
CA VAL A 63 -9.01 -15.82 3.44
C VAL A 63 -9.35 -16.56 4.75
N VAL A 64 -9.48 -15.85 5.87
CA VAL A 64 -9.86 -16.45 7.16
C VAL A 64 -11.25 -17.09 7.07
N THR A 65 -12.19 -16.41 6.44
CA THR A 65 -13.55 -16.94 6.23
C THR A 65 -13.53 -18.21 5.38
N TRP A 66 -12.74 -18.24 4.31
CA TRP A 66 -12.58 -19.43 3.47
C TRP A 66 -11.94 -20.60 4.24
N GLN A 67 -10.89 -20.33 5.01
CA GLN A 67 -10.25 -21.34 5.85
C GLN A 67 -11.21 -21.93 6.88
N ASN A 68 -12.02 -21.09 7.51
CA ASN A 68 -13.02 -21.55 8.46
C ASN A 68 -14.11 -22.41 7.80
N ARG A 69 -14.56 -22.02 6.59
CA ARG A 69 -15.50 -22.83 5.81
C ARG A 69 -14.92 -24.18 5.43
N GLU A 70 -13.67 -24.21 4.99
CA GLU A 70 -12.98 -25.45 4.66
C GLU A 70 -12.88 -26.37 5.89
N ALA A 71 -12.45 -25.82 7.03
CA ALA A 71 -12.37 -26.56 8.30
C ALA A 71 -13.74 -27.11 8.72
N TYR A 72 -14.79 -26.32 8.58
CA TYR A 72 -16.16 -26.77 8.87
C TYR A 72 -16.58 -27.92 7.95
N LEU A 73 -16.37 -27.80 6.65
CA LEU A 73 -16.72 -28.84 5.70
C LEU A 73 -15.94 -30.12 5.94
N GLN A 74 -14.65 -30.02 6.23
CA GLN A 74 -13.81 -31.16 6.59
C GLN A 74 -14.33 -31.86 7.86
N CYS A 75 -14.66 -31.11 8.89
CA CYS A 75 -15.23 -31.61 10.12
C CYS A 75 -16.57 -32.32 9.87
N ARG A 76 -17.42 -31.80 9.01
CA ARG A 76 -18.71 -32.41 8.63
C ARG A 76 -18.54 -33.73 7.85
N ILE A 77 -17.53 -33.80 7.00
CA ILE A 77 -17.19 -35.03 6.27
C ILE A 77 -16.72 -36.11 7.24
N GLU A 78 -15.81 -35.77 8.16
CA GLU A 78 -15.36 -36.68 9.22
C GLU A 78 -16.52 -37.16 10.08
N TYR A 79 -17.38 -36.24 10.51
CA TYR A 79 -18.59 -36.60 11.26
C TYR A 79 -19.43 -37.63 10.50
N ARG A 80 -19.69 -37.39 9.22
CA ARG A 80 -20.53 -38.30 8.42
C ARG A 80 -19.87 -39.66 8.20
N ASN A 81 -18.58 -39.70 7.97
CA ASN A 81 -17.86 -40.91 7.65
C ASN A 81 -17.61 -41.78 8.87
N ASP A 82 -17.25 -41.18 10.01
CA ASP A 82 -16.76 -41.89 11.16
C ASP A 82 -17.86 -42.12 12.21
N TYR A 83 -18.86 -41.25 12.28
CA TYR A 83 -19.87 -41.24 13.34
C TYR A 83 -21.30 -41.55 12.88
N VAL A 84 -21.54 -41.73 11.59
CA VAL A 84 -22.86 -42.05 11.04
C VAL A 84 -22.74 -43.30 10.16
N ASP A 85 -23.53 -44.34 10.46
CA ASP A 85 -23.59 -45.52 9.65
C ASP A 85 -24.39 -45.32 8.34
N PHE A 86 -24.27 -46.25 7.41
CA PHE A 86 -25.02 -46.26 6.15
C PHE A 86 -26.53 -46.19 6.32
N GLY A 87 -27.05 -46.65 7.46
CA GLY A 87 -28.47 -46.57 7.84
C GLY A 87 -28.87 -45.23 8.48
N GLY A 88 -27.92 -44.31 8.69
CA GLY A 88 -28.17 -43.05 9.35
C GLY A 88 -28.16 -43.08 10.88
N GLU A 89 -27.77 -44.23 11.47
CA GLU A 89 -27.63 -44.35 12.91
C GLU A 89 -26.35 -43.67 13.41
N LYS A 90 -26.50 -42.93 14.52
CA LYS A 90 -25.39 -42.22 15.16
C LYS A 90 -24.60 -43.14 16.05
N LYS A 91 -23.27 -43.11 15.90
CA LYS A 91 -22.34 -43.80 16.82
C LYS A 91 -22.11 -42.96 18.08
N GLU A 92 -21.52 -43.61 19.09
CA GLU A 92 -21.10 -42.93 20.31
C GLU A 92 -20.13 -41.77 19.99
N GLY A 93 -20.32 -40.61 20.62
CA GLY A 93 -19.53 -39.39 20.37
C GLY A 93 -19.98 -38.56 19.18
N ALA A 94 -21.00 -38.98 18.41
CA ALA A 94 -21.49 -38.25 17.24
C ALA A 94 -21.99 -36.85 17.58
N ASP A 95 -22.72 -36.70 18.67
CA ASP A 95 -23.26 -35.38 19.06
C ASP A 95 -22.17 -34.43 19.54
N GLU A 96 -21.12 -34.94 20.18
CA GLU A 96 -19.96 -34.16 20.59
C GLU A 96 -19.17 -33.69 19.36
N LYS A 97 -18.95 -34.57 18.38
CA LYS A 97 -18.27 -34.23 17.12
C LYS A 97 -19.06 -33.19 16.31
N LEU A 98 -20.38 -33.32 16.28
CA LEU A 98 -21.26 -32.36 15.62
C LEU A 98 -21.17 -30.97 16.28
N ALA A 99 -21.17 -30.92 17.62
CA ALA A 99 -21.01 -29.69 18.36
C ALA A 99 -19.64 -29.03 18.11
N GLU A 100 -18.57 -29.84 18.02
CA GLU A 100 -17.23 -29.34 17.63
C GLU A 100 -17.25 -28.71 16.26
N CYS A 101 -17.88 -29.32 15.24
CA CYS A 101 -18.01 -28.74 13.91
C CYS A 101 -18.81 -27.44 13.92
N GLN A 102 -19.89 -27.38 14.71
CA GLN A 102 -20.72 -26.18 14.82
C GLN A 102 -20.02 -25.01 15.55
N ALA A 103 -19.02 -25.30 16.35
CA ALA A 103 -18.21 -24.29 17.04
C ALA A 103 -17.22 -23.57 16.09
N ILE A 104 -17.00 -24.10 14.89
CA ILE A 104 -16.16 -23.43 13.90
C ILE A 104 -16.91 -22.21 13.36
N ASN A 105 -16.38 -21.04 13.62
CA ASN A 105 -16.97 -19.77 13.17
C ASN A 105 -16.78 -19.61 11.66
N ILE A 106 -17.89 -19.58 10.92
CA ILE A 106 -17.93 -19.44 9.45
C ILE A 106 -18.12 -17.99 9.03
N ASP A 107 -18.55 -17.13 9.95
CA ASP A 107 -18.76 -15.70 9.72
C ASP A 107 -17.42 -14.93 9.86
#